data_a26428c1150517b3f42ed7e784b43a2e
#
_entry.id   a26428c1150517b3f42ed7e784b43a2e
#
_cell.length_a   1.000
_cell.length_b   1.000
_cell.length_c   1.000
_cell.angle_alpha   90.00
_cell.angle_beta   90.00
_cell.angle_gamma   90.00
#
_symmetry.space_group_name_H-M   'P 1'
#
loop_
_entity.id
_entity.type
_entity.pdbx_description
1 polymer ?
#
loop_
_entity_poly.entity_id
_entity_poly.type
_entity_poly.pdbx_seq_one_letter_code
_entity_poly.pdbx_strand_id
1 'polypeptide(L)'
;WGYKKSIVYGLLFSAIGAAAMIIAVNANTFTGMLVGLFIVALGFSLQQTAAQPFAIALGDPSTGTSRVSLGGGINSFGTSIGPIVVALALFGSAAAITDEQIKQLSLDKVIILYTAVGGLFIAAAALFHFSKKVPSGISDETMEPAGKALSLLVIMTGVLIAMFVPIFDSYKIDPASLTDMGRHDLETYRLKWLLGALAAVVVGLLAANFTAQKNEKGWGAMKYPQLVLGMLAIFVYVGVEVAIGSNLGELLRQADFGGISSSEIAPYVSMYWGSMMIGRWAGAISAFDFKKKTQQYLTFIVPIIAFGIVIALNSIAQYDMSPLYWYIICVFIQIIAFYLSQNK
;
A
#
# COMPACT_ATOMS: atom_id res chain seq x y z
N TRP A 1 5.34 8.36 -23.46
CA TRP A 1 6.50 7.93 -22.65
C TRP A 1 6.48 6.42 -22.51
N GLY A 2 5.98 5.53 -22.42
CA GLY A 2 6.07 4.11 -22.18
C GLY A 2 6.29 3.75 -20.70
N TYR A 3 5.78 2.60 -20.31
CA TYR A 3 5.78 2.14 -18.91
C TYR A 3 7.18 2.08 -18.29
N LYS A 4 8.17 1.60 -19.06
CA LYS A 4 9.57 1.51 -18.61
C LYS A 4 10.11 2.85 -18.14
N LYS A 5 9.96 3.91 -18.96
CA LYS A 5 10.42 5.27 -18.60
C LYS A 5 9.67 5.81 -17.39
N SER A 6 8.36 5.59 -17.31
CA SER A 6 7.55 6.05 -16.17
C SER A 6 8.00 5.41 -14.86
N ILE A 7 8.34 4.10 -14.86
CA ILE A 7 8.90 3.40 -13.69
C ILE A 7 10.25 4.02 -13.31
N VAL A 8 11.14 4.25 -14.28
CA VAL A 8 12.46 4.86 -14.02
C VAL A 8 12.31 6.25 -13.40
N TYR A 9 11.44 7.09 -13.95
CA TYR A 9 11.19 8.43 -13.39
C TYR A 9 10.55 8.37 -12.00
N GLY A 10 9.63 7.43 -11.74
CA GLY A 10 9.06 7.22 -10.41
C GLY A 10 10.13 6.87 -9.38
N LEU A 11 11.04 5.95 -9.73
CA LEU A 11 12.16 5.56 -8.86
C LEU A 11 13.14 6.71 -8.61
N LEU A 12 13.49 7.48 -9.65
CA LEU A 12 14.35 8.66 -9.49
C LEU A 12 13.69 9.75 -8.65
N PHE A 13 12.38 9.95 -8.80
CA PHE A 13 11.63 10.90 -8.00
C PHE A 13 11.58 10.46 -6.52
N SER A 14 11.43 9.16 -6.26
CA SER A 14 11.54 8.61 -4.89
C SER A 14 12.96 8.79 -4.32
N ALA A 15 14.01 8.65 -5.13
CA ALA A 15 15.38 8.92 -4.70
C ALA A 15 15.60 10.39 -4.30
N ILE A 16 15.01 11.33 -5.06
CA ILE A 16 15.01 12.76 -4.72
C ILE A 16 14.30 12.98 -3.38
N GLY A 17 13.17 12.31 -3.15
CA GLY A 17 12.45 12.37 -1.87
C GLY A 17 13.30 11.84 -0.70
N ALA A 18 14.02 10.74 -0.90
CA ALA A 18 14.95 10.22 0.10
C ALA A 18 16.08 11.21 0.41
N ALA A 19 16.63 11.89 -0.61
CA ALA A 19 17.61 12.95 -0.42
C ALA A 19 17.04 14.16 0.34
N ALA A 20 15.80 14.56 0.02
CA ALA A 20 15.09 15.62 0.76
C ALA A 20 14.89 15.24 2.24
N MET A 21 14.57 13.96 2.53
CA MET A 21 14.50 13.45 3.90
C MET A 21 15.83 13.60 4.64
N ILE A 22 16.95 13.23 4.01
CA ILE A 22 18.30 13.36 4.60
C ILE A 22 18.59 14.83 4.95
N ILE A 23 18.31 15.75 4.04
CA ILE A 23 18.49 17.19 4.27
C ILE A 23 17.62 17.67 5.44
N ALA A 24 16.36 17.25 5.47
CA ALA A 24 15.41 17.64 6.52
C ALA A 24 15.80 17.10 7.91
N VAL A 25 16.28 15.86 7.98
CA VAL A 25 16.77 15.23 9.20
C VAL A 25 18.02 15.97 9.71
N ASN A 26 18.99 16.28 8.83
CA ASN A 26 20.17 17.07 9.19
C ASN A 26 19.81 18.48 9.69
N ALA A 27 18.79 19.10 9.11
CA ALA A 27 18.29 20.42 9.52
C ALA A 27 17.36 20.34 10.73
N ASN A 28 17.05 19.14 11.24
CA ASN A 28 16.09 18.89 12.32
C ASN A 28 14.73 19.57 12.09
N THR A 29 14.21 19.54 10.86
CA THR A 29 12.96 20.18 10.47
C THR A 29 11.85 19.17 10.22
N PHE A 30 10.85 19.11 11.11
CA PHE A 30 9.71 18.18 10.97
C PHE A 30 8.95 18.38 9.65
N THR A 31 8.63 19.63 9.30
CA THR A 31 7.95 19.95 8.04
C THR A 31 8.74 19.50 6.82
N GLY A 32 10.08 19.65 6.86
CA GLY A 32 10.96 19.16 5.80
C GLY A 32 10.89 17.63 5.65
N MET A 33 10.82 16.89 6.76
CA MET A 33 10.66 15.43 6.75
C MET A 33 9.32 15.02 6.11
N LEU A 34 8.23 15.72 6.43
CA LEU A 34 6.92 15.47 5.82
C LEU A 34 6.94 15.73 4.31
N VAL A 35 7.59 16.81 3.87
CA VAL A 35 7.77 17.12 2.44
C VAL A 35 8.59 16.03 1.74
N GLY A 36 9.68 15.57 2.35
CA GLY A 36 10.51 14.48 1.83
C GLY A 36 9.70 13.19 1.65
N LEU A 37 8.92 12.80 2.66
CA LEU A 37 8.01 11.64 2.60
C LEU A 37 6.96 11.80 1.49
N PHE A 38 6.39 12.99 1.34
CA PHE A 38 5.42 13.26 0.28
C PHE A 38 6.03 13.10 -1.12
N ILE A 39 7.27 13.57 -1.32
CA ILE A 39 7.97 13.39 -2.59
C ILE A 39 8.21 11.89 -2.87
N VAL A 40 8.65 11.12 -1.87
CA VAL A 40 8.78 9.65 -2.01
C VAL A 40 7.44 9.02 -2.42
N ALA A 41 6.35 9.40 -1.76
CA ALA A 41 5.02 8.87 -2.04
C ALA A 41 4.54 9.19 -3.47
N LEU A 42 4.82 10.40 -3.99
CA LEU A 42 4.54 10.75 -5.39
C LEU A 42 5.33 9.88 -6.37
N GLY A 43 6.61 9.58 -6.06
CA GLY A 43 7.42 8.67 -6.85
C GLY A 43 6.84 7.26 -6.89
N PHE A 44 6.39 6.74 -5.75
CA PHE A 44 5.70 5.45 -5.67
C PHE A 44 4.38 5.43 -6.44
N SER A 45 3.59 6.49 -6.35
CA SER A 45 2.35 6.61 -7.09
C SER A 45 2.58 6.50 -8.60
N LEU A 46 3.58 7.23 -9.13
CA LEU A 46 3.95 7.15 -10.54
C LEU A 46 4.43 5.75 -10.93
N GLN A 47 5.26 5.13 -10.10
CA GLN A 47 5.76 3.79 -10.34
C GLN A 47 4.63 2.75 -10.35
N GLN A 48 3.73 2.76 -9.38
CA GLN A 48 2.61 1.80 -9.31
C GLN A 48 1.64 1.96 -10.49
N THR A 49 1.35 3.20 -10.88
CA THR A 49 0.48 3.49 -12.02
C THR A 49 1.04 2.92 -13.33
N ALA A 50 2.36 2.84 -13.46
CA ALA A 50 3.02 2.27 -14.64
C ALA A 50 3.26 0.76 -14.52
N ALA A 51 3.63 0.26 -13.34
CA ALA A 51 4.07 -1.12 -13.15
C ALA A 51 2.93 -2.15 -13.32
N GLN A 52 1.72 -1.83 -12.86
CA GLN A 52 0.61 -2.77 -12.92
C GLN A 52 0.13 -3.02 -14.37
N PRO A 53 -0.19 -1.98 -15.18
CA PRO A 53 -0.52 -2.20 -16.60
C PRO A 53 0.64 -2.81 -17.37
N PHE A 54 1.89 -2.48 -17.02
CA PHE A 54 3.05 -3.07 -17.66
C PHE A 54 3.16 -4.57 -17.37
N ALA A 55 2.92 -5.01 -16.15
CA ALA A 55 2.87 -6.43 -15.80
C ALA A 55 1.79 -7.18 -16.59
N ILE A 56 0.64 -6.56 -16.86
CA ILE A 56 -0.41 -7.12 -17.71
C ILE A 56 0.07 -7.24 -19.16
N ALA A 57 0.76 -6.21 -19.67
CA ALA A 57 1.23 -6.16 -21.06
C ALA A 57 2.41 -7.08 -21.36
N LEU A 58 3.13 -7.60 -20.36
CA LEU A 58 4.34 -8.43 -20.54
C LEU A 58 4.09 -9.90 -20.87
N GLY A 59 2.86 -10.33 -21.14
CA GLY A 59 2.59 -11.73 -21.44
C GLY A 59 1.17 -11.97 -21.91
N ASP A 60 0.72 -13.23 -21.89
CA ASP A 60 -0.61 -13.62 -22.33
C ASP A 60 -1.70 -12.87 -21.52
N PRO A 61 -2.67 -12.22 -22.18
CA PRO A 61 -3.76 -11.50 -21.50
C PRO A 61 -4.53 -12.36 -20.48
N SER A 62 -4.70 -13.65 -20.73
CA SER A 62 -5.43 -14.58 -19.87
C SER A 62 -4.79 -14.74 -18.48
N THR A 63 -3.47 -14.52 -18.37
CA THR A 63 -2.71 -14.61 -17.10
C THR A 63 -2.35 -13.23 -16.53
N GLY A 64 -2.88 -12.15 -17.10
CA GLY A 64 -2.58 -10.77 -16.68
C GLY A 64 -2.86 -10.51 -15.21
N THR A 65 -4.04 -10.90 -14.72
CA THR A 65 -4.45 -10.75 -13.30
C THR A 65 -3.50 -11.50 -12.36
N SER A 66 -3.04 -12.69 -12.75
CA SER A 66 -2.12 -13.48 -11.92
C SER A 66 -0.72 -12.87 -11.85
N ARG A 67 -0.25 -12.22 -12.94
CA ARG A 67 1.01 -11.45 -12.92
C ARG A 67 0.91 -10.22 -12.00
N VAL A 68 -0.22 -9.52 -12.00
CA VAL A 68 -0.48 -8.43 -11.05
C VAL A 68 -0.51 -8.96 -9.62
N SER A 69 -1.16 -10.12 -9.39
CA SER A 69 -1.17 -10.79 -8.08
C SER A 69 0.23 -11.18 -7.62
N LEU A 70 1.09 -11.65 -8.51
CA LEU A 70 2.49 -11.95 -8.21
C LEU A 70 3.25 -10.70 -7.77
N GLY A 71 3.13 -9.59 -8.53
CA GLY A 71 3.74 -8.31 -8.16
C GLY A 71 3.23 -7.79 -6.82
N GLY A 72 1.92 -7.86 -6.59
CA GLY A 72 1.29 -7.50 -5.32
C GLY A 72 1.73 -8.40 -4.16
N GLY A 73 1.96 -9.70 -4.43
CA GLY A 73 2.48 -10.65 -3.44
C GLY A 73 3.91 -10.33 -3.01
N ILE A 74 4.78 -9.95 -3.96
CA ILE A 74 6.14 -9.48 -3.66
C ILE A 74 6.10 -8.18 -2.85
N ASN A 75 5.21 -7.25 -3.21
CA ASN A 75 5.00 -6.02 -2.44
C ASN A 75 4.57 -6.32 -1.00
N SER A 76 3.61 -7.22 -0.80
CA SER A 76 3.15 -7.60 0.55
C SER A 76 4.23 -8.35 1.35
N PHE A 77 5.10 -9.13 0.70
CA PHE A 77 6.28 -9.69 1.34
C PHE A 77 7.22 -8.58 1.83
N GLY A 78 7.47 -7.56 1.00
CA GLY A 78 8.23 -6.36 1.39
C GLY A 78 7.66 -5.66 2.62
N THR A 79 6.34 -5.49 2.70
CA THR A 79 5.70 -4.89 3.89
C THR A 79 5.81 -5.76 5.14
N SER A 80 5.90 -7.08 4.99
CA SER A 80 6.07 -8.02 6.11
C SER A 80 7.51 -8.02 6.65
N ILE A 81 8.52 -7.93 5.78
CA ILE A 81 9.94 -7.94 6.20
C ILE A 81 10.47 -6.53 6.51
N GLY A 82 9.86 -5.49 5.94
CA GLY A 82 10.33 -4.11 6.06
C GLY A 82 10.58 -3.67 7.51
N PRO A 83 9.61 -3.83 8.43
CA PRO A 83 9.81 -3.47 9.84
C PRO A 83 11.00 -4.19 10.48
N ILE A 84 11.24 -5.45 10.15
CA ILE A 84 12.36 -6.24 10.67
C ILE A 84 13.69 -5.69 10.15
N VAL A 85 13.77 -5.40 8.85
CA VAL A 85 14.97 -4.82 8.22
C VAL A 85 15.27 -3.44 8.80
N VAL A 86 14.24 -2.60 8.98
CA VAL A 86 14.38 -1.27 9.58
C VAL A 86 14.82 -1.37 11.04
N ALA A 87 14.24 -2.29 11.83
CA ALA A 87 14.65 -2.53 13.20
C ALA A 87 16.12 -2.94 13.30
N LEU A 88 16.54 -3.90 12.47
CA LEU A 88 17.96 -4.30 12.38
C LEU A 88 18.89 -3.14 12.00
N ALA A 89 18.49 -2.34 11.03
CA ALA A 89 19.29 -1.20 10.55
C ALA A 89 19.42 -0.08 11.59
N LEU A 90 18.35 0.23 12.31
CA LEU A 90 18.31 1.34 13.27
C LEU A 90 18.79 0.93 14.66
N PHE A 91 18.43 -0.26 15.13
CA PHE A 91 18.67 -0.70 16.51
C PHE A 91 19.70 -1.83 16.64
N GLY A 92 20.09 -2.44 15.51
CA GLY A 92 21.00 -3.59 15.49
C GLY A 92 20.36 -4.90 15.98
N SER A 93 19.06 -4.90 16.22
CA SER A 93 18.27 -6.05 16.65
C SER A 93 16.91 -6.04 15.97
N ALA A 94 16.38 -7.22 15.67
CA ALA A 94 15.02 -7.39 15.17
C ALA A 94 13.99 -7.57 16.32
N ALA A 95 14.46 -7.66 17.57
CA ALA A 95 13.59 -7.84 18.74
C ALA A 95 12.65 -6.64 18.96
N ALA A 96 11.60 -6.84 19.72
CA ALA A 96 10.65 -5.80 20.11
C ALA A 96 11.38 -4.56 20.64
N ILE A 97 11.05 -3.40 20.06
CA ILE A 97 11.71 -2.13 20.35
C ILE A 97 10.88 -1.41 21.40
N THR A 98 11.52 -1.00 22.48
CA THR A 98 10.86 -0.22 23.55
C THR A 98 10.79 1.28 23.22
N ASP A 99 9.85 1.99 23.83
CA ASP A 99 9.73 3.46 23.67
C ASP A 99 11.00 4.20 24.10
N GLU A 100 11.75 3.66 25.09
CA GLU A 100 13.03 4.21 25.53
C GLU A 100 14.09 4.10 24.45
N GLN A 101 14.17 2.96 23.75
CA GLN A 101 15.11 2.76 22.63
C GLN A 101 14.80 3.69 21.47
N ILE A 102 13.52 3.95 21.21
CA ILE A 102 13.09 4.90 20.16
C ILE A 102 13.54 6.32 20.52
N LYS A 103 13.37 6.75 21.78
CA LYS A 103 13.78 8.08 22.24
C LYS A 103 15.30 8.29 22.19
N GLN A 104 16.08 7.23 22.30
CA GLN A 104 17.56 7.27 22.28
C GLN A 104 18.12 7.09 20.85
N LEU A 105 17.25 6.95 19.84
CA LEU A 105 17.70 6.73 18.47
C LEU A 105 18.43 7.96 17.94
N SER A 106 19.68 7.77 17.51
CA SER A 106 20.45 8.82 16.83
C SER A 106 19.88 9.11 15.44
N LEU A 107 19.71 10.41 15.12
CA LEU A 107 19.27 10.83 13.78
C LEU A 107 20.24 10.39 12.68
N ASP A 108 21.51 10.17 12.99
CA ASP A 108 22.50 9.66 12.03
C ASP A 108 22.13 8.30 11.46
N LYS A 109 21.54 7.41 12.27
CA LYS A 109 21.07 6.11 11.79
C LYS A 109 19.91 6.24 10.80
N VAL A 110 19.04 7.23 11.00
CA VAL A 110 17.95 7.55 10.08
C VAL A 110 18.53 8.04 8.73
N ILE A 111 19.59 8.87 8.77
CA ILE A 111 20.28 9.33 7.56
C ILE A 111 20.88 8.14 6.80
N ILE A 112 21.55 7.23 7.50
CA ILE A 112 22.12 6.01 6.88
C ILE A 112 21.02 5.18 6.23
N LEU A 113 19.88 4.98 6.91
CA LEU A 113 18.73 4.25 6.37
C LEU A 113 18.21 4.88 5.07
N TYR A 114 17.95 6.21 5.06
CA TYR A 114 17.46 6.89 3.87
C TYR A 114 18.51 6.96 2.75
N THR A 115 19.78 6.99 3.08
CA THR A 115 20.89 6.88 2.09
C THR A 115 20.86 5.50 1.41
N ALA A 116 20.71 4.43 2.19
CA ALA A 116 20.61 3.08 1.64
C ALA A 116 19.35 2.91 0.77
N VAL A 117 18.21 3.38 1.24
CA VAL A 117 16.93 3.32 0.49
C VAL A 117 17.02 4.14 -0.80
N GLY A 118 17.55 5.37 -0.74
CA GLY A 118 17.79 6.21 -1.93
C GLY A 118 18.72 5.54 -2.93
N GLY A 119 19.79 4.90 -2.44
CA GLY A 119 20.71 4.10 -3.26
C GLY A 119 20.02 2.92 -3.94
N LEU A 120 19.12 2.22 -3.25
CA LEU A 120 18.31 1.14 -3.84
C LEU A 120 17.36 1.65 -4.93
N PHE A 121 16.74 2.83 -4.77
CA PHE A 121 15.93 3.44 -5.83
C PHE A 121 16.74 3.74 -7.06
N ILE A 122 17.95 4.32 -6.89
CA ILE A 122 18.85 4.63 -8.01
C ILE A 122 19.31 3.32 -8.69
N ALA A 123 19.69 2.30 -7.92
CA ALA A 123 20.12 1.02 -8.47
C ALA A 123 18.98 0.34 -9.26
N ALA A 124 17.76 0.36 -8.73
CA ALA A 124 16.58 -0.15 -9.43
C ALA A 124 16.28 0.66 -10.71
N ALA A 125 16.34 1.97 -10.65
CA ALA A 125 16.17 2.83 -11.81
C ALA A 125 17.21 2.54 -12.91
N ALA A 126 18.46 2.37 -12.52
CA ALA A 126 19.55 2.01 -13.42
C ALA A 126 19.33 0.63 -14.05
N LEU A 127 18.94 -0.37 -13.23
CA LEU A 127 18.62 -1.71 -13.71
C LEU A 127 17.52 -1.69 -14.77
N PHE A 128 16.42 -0.98 -14.50
CA PHE A 128 15.35 -0.82 -15.50
C PHE A 128 15.82 -0.06 -16.74
N HIS A 129 16.54 1.04 -16.56
CA HIS A 129 17.00 1.90 -17.66
C HIS A 129 17.90 1.13 -18.63
N PHE A 130 18.94 0.48 -18.11
CA PHE A 130 19.95 -0.21 -18.92
C PHE A 130 19.55 -1.60 -19.38
N SER A 131 18.53 -2.22 -18.80
CA SER A 131 18.08 -3.55 -19.21
C SER A 131 17.52 -3.52 -20.63
N LYS A 132 18.18 -4.25 -21.52
CA LYS A 132 17.72 -4.47 -22.92
C LYS A 132 16.55 -5.48 -22.99
N LYS A 133 16.36 -6.30 -21.96
CA LYS A 133 15.30 -7.32 -21.89
C LYS A 133 13.94 -6.75 -21.53
N VAL A 134 13.90 -5.59 -20.89
CA VAL A 134 12.68 -4.91 -20.49
C VAL A 134 12.21 -4.05 -21.66
N PRO A 135 11.05 -4.35 -22.28
CA PRO A 135 10.53 -3.58 -23.41
C PRO A 135 10.15 -2.15 -22.96
N SER A 136 10.03 -1.24 -23.93
CA SER A 136 9.67 0.16 -23.64
C SER A 136 8.27 0.31 -23.05
N GLY A 137 7.36 -0.61 -23.39
CA GLY A 137 5.96 -0.55 -22.98
C GLY A 137 5.22 0.65 -23.58
N ILE A 138 5.61 1.08 -24.77
CA ILE A 138 4.88 2.09 -25.55
C ILE A 138 3.75 1.36 -26.26
N SER A 139 2.52 1.87 -26.11
CA SER A 139 1.37 1.40 -26.88
C SER A 139 1.32 2.15 -28.20
N ASP A 140 1.08 1.44 -29.29
CA ASP A 140 0.84 2.00 -30.62
C ASP A 140 -0.62 2.50 -30.77
N GLU A 141 -1.47 2.27 -29.78
CA GLU A 141 -2.86 2.71 -29.78
C GLU A 141 -2.96 4.24 -29.60
N THR A 142 -3.87 4.85 -30.35
CA THR A 142 -4.17 6.27 -30.20
C THR A 142 -4.84 6.53 -28.87
N MET A 143 -4.22 7.34 -28.03
CA MET A 143 -4.77 7.69 -26.73
C MET A 143 -5.99 8.61 -26.88
N GLU A 144 -7.06 8.29 -26.20
CA GLU A 144 -8.24 9.15 -26.14
C GLU A 144 -7.95 10.41 -25.31
N PRO A 145 -8.38 11.61 -25.76
CA PRO A 145 -8.25 12.83 -24.98
C PRO A 145 -9.00 12.72 -23.64
N ALA A 146 -8.32 13.04 -22.54
CA ALA A 146 -8.86 12.91 -21.18
C ALA A 146 -8.81 14.23 -20.37
N GLY A 147 -8.77 15.38 -21.04
CA GLY A 147 -8.60 16.67 -20.37
C GLY A 147 -9.71 17.00 -19.36
N LYS A 148 -10.96 16.65 -19.64
CA LYS A 148 -12.09 16.88 -18.71
C LYS A 148 -11.98 15.95 -17.48
N ALA A 149 -11.60 14.69 -17.70
CA ALA A 149 -11.35 13.75 -16.61
C ALA A 149 -10.22 14.22 -15.69
N LEU A 150 -9.11 14.70 -16.28
CA LEU A 150 -8.00 15.28 -15.52
C LEU A 150 -8.44 16.50 -14.71
N SER A 151 -9.17 17.43 -15.33
CA SER A 151 -9.68 18.62 -14.64
C SER A 151 -10.57 18.25 -13.45
N LEU A 152 -11.45 17.26 -13.62
CA LEU A 152 -12.28 16.77 -12.52
C LEU A 152 -11.43 16.18 -11.38
N LEU A 153 -10.44 15.35 -11.69
CA LEU A 153 -9.57 14.76 -10.67
C LEU A 153 -8.79 15.84 -9.91
N VAL A 154 -8.30 16.89 -10.59
CA VAL A 154 -7.64 18.03 -9.96
C VAL A 154 -8.60 18.78 -9.03
N ILE A 155 -9.82 19.08 -9.50
CA ILE A 155 -10.85 19.75 -8.69
C ILE A 155 -11.20 18.87 -7.47
N MET A 156 -11.40 17.58 -7.67
CA MET A 156 -11.71 16.63 -6.61
C MET A 156 -10.58 16.57 -5.57
N THR A 157 -9.31 16.57 -6.01
CA THR A 157 -8.16 16.65 -5.12
C THR A 157 -8.15 17.93 -4.30
N GLY A 158 -8.47 19.09 -4.94
CA GLY A 158 -8.59 20.38 -4.24
C GLY A 158 -9.70 20.38 -3.19
N VAL A 159 -10.87 19.80 -3.52
CA VAL A 159 -11.98 19.62 -2.57
C VAL A 159 -11.56 18.73 -1.38
N LEU A 160 -10.88 17.61 -1.64
CA LEU A 160 -10.38 16.73 -0.58
C LEU A 160 -9.40 17.47 0.34
N ILE A 161 -8.43 18.19 -0.22
CA ILE A 161 -7.50 19.00 0.58
C ILE A 161 -8.28 19.96 1.48
N ALA A 162 -9.24 20.70 0.92
CA ALA A 162 -10.04 21.65 1.69
C ALA A 162 -10.86 20.97 2.81
N MET A 163 -11.38 19.76 2.57
CA MET A 163 -12.13 18.99 3.58
C MET A 163 -11.24 18.38 4.66
N PHE A 164 -9.98 18.09 4.37
CA PHE A 164 -9.05 17.58 5.36
C PHE A 164 -8.46 18.68 6.27
N VAL A 165 -8.45 19.96 5.87
CA VAL A 165 -7.96 21.05 6.70
C VAL A 165 -8.66 21.10 8.09
N PRO A 166 -10.00 21.09 8.22
CA PRO A 166 -10.67 21.08 9.51
C PRO A 166 -10.34 19.84 10.37
N ILE A 167 -10.10 18.70 9.72
CA ILE A 167 -9.71 17.45 10.40
C ILE A 167 -8.32 17.63 11.02
N PHE A 168 -7.33 18.10 10.24
CA PHE A 168 -5.98 18.33 10.74
C PHE A 168 -5.94 19.42 11.82
N ASP A 169 -6.73 20.47 11.69
CA ASP A 169 -6.85 21.51 12.73
C ASP A 169 -7.43 20.93 14.03
N SER A 170 -8.35 19.98 13.92
CA SER A 170 -8.93 19.32 15.10
C SER A 170 -7.92 18.49 15.91
N TYR A 171 -6.82 18.02 15.30
CA TYR A 171 -5.76 17.30 15.99
C TYR A 171 -4.86 18.19 16.86
N LYS A 172 -4.99 19.52 16.75
CA LYS A 172 -4.34 20.47 17.65
C LYS A 172 -5.01 20.54 19.02
N ILE A 173 -6.23 20.02 19.12
CA ILE A 173 -6.98 19.96 20.39
C ILE A 173 -6.52 18.72 21.15
N ASP A 174 -6.02 18.92 22.38
CA ASP A 174 -5.64 17.80 23.25
C ASP A 174 -6.91 17.09 23.78
N PRO A 175 -7.14 15.82 23.41
CA PRO A 175 -8.31 15.06 23.87
C PRO A 175 -8.35 14.88 25.39
N ALA A 176 -7.17 14.90 26.06
CA ALA A 176 -7.08 14.76 27.51
C ALA A 176 -7.65 16.00 28.28
N SER A 177 -7.70 17.16 27.61
CA SER A 177 -8.27 18.37 28.14
C SER A 177 -9.80 18.45 28.06
N LEU A 178 -10.44 17.50 27.34
CA LEU A 178 -11.87 17.50 27.07
C LEU A 178 -12.62 16.56 28.05
N THR A 179 -13.88 16.90 28.32
CA THR A 179 -14.84 15.97 28.93
C THR A 179 -15.18 14.83 27.98
N ASP A 180 -15.81 13.76 28.50
CA ASP A 180 -16.22 12.63 27.66
C ASP A 180 -17.17 13.06 26.53
N MET A 181 -18.10 13.97 26.82
CA MET A 181 -19.00 14.56 25.84
C MET A 181 -18.22 15.38 24.81
N GLY A 182 -17.24 16.19 25.24
CA GLY A 182 -16.40 16.96 24.32
C GLY A 182 -15.54 16.09 23.40
N ARG A 183 -15.05 14.95 23.89
CA ARG A 183 -14.35 13.96 23.06
C ARG A 183 -15.27 13.35 22.01
N HIS A 184 -16.48 12.95 22.39
CA HIS A 184 -17.48 12.43 21.47
C HIS A 184 -17.87 13.45 20.38
N ASP A 185 -18.04 14.71 20.75
CA ASP A 185 -18.34 15.79 19.80
C ASP A 185 -17.19 16.02 18.82
N LEU A 186 -15.95 15.96 19.29
CA LEU A 186 -14.75 16.08 18.46
C LEU A 186 -14.65 14.93 17.44
N GLU A 187 -14.88 13.69 17.87
CA GLU A 187 -14.87 12.53 16.96
C GLU A 187 -16.03 12.59 15.96
N THR A 188 -17.21 13.03 16.41
CA THR A 188 -18.37 13.24 15.52
C THR A 188 -18.09 14.33 14.49
N TYR A 189 -17.41 15.41 14.88
CA TYR A 189 -16.96 16.47 13.97
C TYR A 189 -16.01 15.92 12.90
N ARG A 190 -14.98 15.15 13.29
CA ARG A 190 -14.04 14.50 12.38
C ARG A 190 -14.75 13.55 11.41
N LEU A 191 -15.65 12.73 11.96
CA LEU A 191 -16.42 11.76 11.16
C LEU A 191 -17.27 12.46 10.08
N LYS A 192 -17.92 13.59 10.38
CA LYS A 192 -18.71 14.36 9.41
C LYS A 192 -17.86 14.81 8.23
N TRP A 193 -16.65 15.32 8.49
CA TRP A 193 -15.74 15.75 7.43
C TRP A 193 -15.20 14.58 6.62
N LEU A 194 -14.88 13.44 7.25
CA LEU A 194 -14.45 12.22 6.57
C LEU A 194 -15.56 11.65 5.67
N LEU A 195 -16.79 11.60 6.15
CA LEU A 195 -17.94 11.16 5.35
C LEU A 195 -18.21 12.12 4.18
N GLY A 196 -18.03 13.41 4.40
CA GLY A 196 -18.10 14.41 3.31
C GLY A 196 -17.02 14.18 2.26
N ALA A 197 -15.78 13.93 2.65
CA ALA A 197 -14.68 13.61 1.75
C ALA A 197 -14.94 12.32 0.95
N LEU A 198 -15.43 11.27 1.62
CA LEU A 198 -15.86 10.03 0.98
C LEU A 198 -16.98 10.31 -0.06
N ALA A 199 -17.99 11.06 0.32
CA ALA A 199 -19.08 11.43 -0.57
C ALA A 199 -18.59 12.23 -1.79
N ALA A 200 -17.62 13.14 -1.61
CA ALA A 200 -17.03 13.91 -2.71
C ALA A 200 -16.36 13.00 -3.75
N VAL A 201 -15.64 11.96 -3.34
CA VAL A 201 -15.03 10.97 -4.25
C VAL A 201 -16.11 10.19 -5.00
N VAL A 202 -17.06 9.60 -4.28
CA VAL A 202 -18.10 8.75 -4.87
C VAL A 202 -18.95 9.55 -5.85
N VAL A 203 -19.46 10.72 -5.41
CA VAL A 203 -20.30 11.58 -6.24
C VAL A 203 -19.50 12.12 -7.43
N GLY A 204 -18.25 12.54 -7.22
CA GLY A 204 -17.39 13.04 -8.29
C GLY A 204 -17.16 12.02 -9.40
N LEU A 205 -16.82 10.78 -9.05
CA LEU A 205 -16.59 9.71 -10.04
C LEU A 205 -17.88 9.28 -10.75
N LEU A 206 -18.99 9.17 -10.03
CA LEU A 206 -20.28 8.83 -10.65
C LEU A 206 -20.78 9.96 -11.58
N ALA A 207 -20.67 11.22 -11.16
CA ALA A 207 -21.03 12.36 -11.98
C ALA A 207 -20.16 12.46 -13.25
N ALA A 208 -18.86 12.14 -13.15
CA ALA A 208 -17.96 12.03 -14.30
C ALA A 208 -18.48 11.01 -15.31
N ASN A 209 -18.83 9.81 -14.84
CA ASN A 209 -19.32 8.75 -15.70
C ASN A 209 -20.65 9.13 -16.38
N PHE A 210 -21.63 9.64 -15.62
CA PHE A 210 -22.91 10.08 -16.19
C PHE A 210 -22.74 11.20 -17.23
N THR A 211 -21.82 12.14 -16.98
CA THR A 211 -21.54 13.22 -17.93
C THR A 211 -20.81 12.71 -19.17
N ALA A 212 -19.86 11.78 -18.97
CA ALA A 212 -19.09 11.16 -20.04
C ALA A 212 -19.97 10.32 -20.97
N GLN A 213 -20.98 9.62 -20.44
CA GLN A 213 -21.93 8.86 -21.24
C GLN A 213 -22.80 9.75 -22.15
N LYS A 214 -23.07 10.98 -21.73
CA LYS A 214 -23.82 11.96 -22.54
C LYS A 214 -22.95 12.67 -23.57
N ASN A 215 -21.68 12.87 -23.29
CA ASN A 215 -20.72 13.56 -24.15
C ASN A 215 -19.33 12.97 -23.94
N GLU A 216 -18.98 11.99 -24.76
CA GLU A 216 -17.73 11.21 -24.62
C GLU A 216 -16.44 12.01 -24.81
N LYS A 217 -16.49 13.12 -25.56
CA LYS A 217 -15.29 13.87 -25.94
C LYS A 217 -14.59 14.50 -24.76
N GLY A 218 -13.34 14.12 -24.55
CA GLY A 218 -12.46 14.67 -23.51
C GLY A 218 -12.53 13.95 -22.15
N TRP A 219 -13.33 12.88 -22.03
CA TRP A 219 -13.48 12.12 -20.79
C TRP A 219 -12.60 10.87 -20.72
N GLY A 220 -11.97 10.48 -21.86
CA GLY A 220 -11.12 9.29 -21.91
C GLY A 220 -11.83 8.06 -21.31
N ALA A 221 -11.15 7.37 -20.43
CA ALA A 221 -11.65 6.14 -19.83
C ALA A 221 -12.85 6.30 -18.87
N MET A 222 -13.18 7.53 -18.42
CA MET A 222 -14.33 7.78 -17.54
C MET A 222 -15.69 7.50 -18.20
N LYS A 223 -15.73 7.37 -19.53
CA LYS A 223 -16.95 6.97 -20.26
C LYS A 223 -17.34 5.50 -20.03
N TYR A 224 -16.41 4.67 -19.58
CA TYR A 224 -16.64 3.23 -19.34
C TYR A 224 -17.10 2.98 -17.90
N PRO A 225 -18.37 2.56 -17.66
CA PRO A 225 -18.89 2.33 -16.32
C PRO A 225 -18.07 1.31 -15.54
N GLN A 226 -17.59 0.26 -16.22
CA GLN A 226 -16.80 -0.80 -15.60
C GLN A 226 -15.50 -0.27 -15.00
N LEU A 227 -14.85 0.70 -15.68
CA LEU A 227 -13.64 1.31 -15.15
C LEU A 227 -13.93 2.19 -13.95
N VAL A 228 -14.99 3.00 -13.99
CA VAL A 228 -15.36 3.89 -12.88
C VAL A 228 -15.77 3.07 -11.65
N LEU A 229 -16.55 2.00 -11.84
CA LEU A 229 -16.89 1.07 -10.76
C LEU A 229 -15.63 0.36 -10.23
N GLY A 230 -14.69 0.00 -11.10
CA GLY A 230 -13.39 -0.54 -10.70
C GLY A 230 -12.56 0.46 -9.89
N MET A 231 -12.56 1.74 -10.26
CA MET A 231 -11.89 2.81 -9.49
C MET A 231 -12.52 2.95 -8.09
N LEU A 232 -13.85 2.94 -7.99
CA LEU A 232 -14.56 2.97 -6.71
C LEU A 232 -14.27 1.72 -5.87
N ALA A 233 -14.24 0.55 -6.49
CA ALA A 233 -13.92 -0.70 -5.79
C ALA A 233 -12.49 -0.68 -5.23
N ILE A 234 -11.51 -0.23 -6.00
CA ILE A 234 -10.12 -0.07 -5.53
C ILE A 234 -10.03 0.99 -4.43
N PHE A 235 -10.73 2.12 -4.58
CA PHE A 235 -10.76 3.17 -3.57
C PHE A 235 -11.26 2.63 -2.21
N VAL A 236 -12.39 1.92 -2.21
CA VAL A 236 -12.94 1.32 -0.99
C VAL A 236 -12.03 0.23 -0.46
N TYR A 237 -11.56 -0.68 -1.32
CA TYR A 237 -10.68 -1.78 -0.91
C TYR A 237 -9.38 -1.28 -0.27
N VAL A 238 -8.64 -0.41 -0.97
CA VAL A 238 -7.36 0.12 -0.45
C VAL A 238 -7.60 1.02 0.77
N GLY A 239 -8.70 1.79 0.78
CA GLY A 239 -9.09 2.60 1.94
C GLY A 239 -9.27 1.75 3.20
N VAL A 240 -10.02 0.65 3.11
CA VAL A 240 -10.23 -0.30 4.21
C VAL A 240 -8.92 -1.02 4.57
N GLU A 241 -8.16 -1.49 3.58
CA GLU A 241 -6.87 -2.16 3.77
C GLU A 241 -5.92 -1.30 4.61
N VAL A 242 -5.74 -0.04 4.22
CA VAL A 242 -4.83 0.89 4.91
C VAL A 242 -5.40 1.33 6.26
N ALA A 243 -6.70 1.61 6.33
CA ALA A 243 -7.34 2.05 7.58
C ALA A 243 -7.22 0.97 8.67
N ILE A 244 -7.50 -0.30 8.34
CA ILE A 244 -7.32 -1.40 9.30
C ILE A 244 -5.83 -1.53 9.68
N GLY A 245 -4.94 -1.64 8.68
CA GLY A 245 -3.52 -1.83 8.93
C GLY A 245 -2.87 -0.74 9.77
N SER A 246 -3.30 0.52 9.59
CA SER A 246 -2.77 1.67 10.33
C SER A 246 -3.31 1.79 11.76
N ASN A 247 -4.57 1.37 11.99
CA ASN A 247 -5.22 1.54 13.28
C ASN A 247 -5.26 0.26 14.13
N LEU A 248 -4.89 -0.90 13.55
CA LEU A 248 -4.95 -2.19 14.24
C LEU A 248 -4.15 -2.18 15.55
N GLY A 249 -2.95 -1.61 15.53
CA GLY A 249 -2.11 -1.52 16.71
C GLY A 249 -2.75 -0.69 17.83
N GLU A 250 -3.32 0.45 17.51
CA GLU A 250 -4.00 1.31 18.49
C GLU A 250 -5.27 0.66 19.03
N LEU A 251 -6.02 -0.02 18.17
CA LEU A 251 -7.21 -0.78 18.57
C LEU A 251 -6.86 -1.87 19.58
N LEU A 252 -5.81 -2.67 19.31
CA LEU A 252 -5.41 -3.79 20.16
C LEU A 252 -4.86 -3.33 21.53
N ARG A 253 -4.38 -2.08 21.65
CA ARG A 253 -3.93 -1.50 22.92
C ARG A 253 -5.08 -1.15 23.85
N GLN A 254 -6.29 -0.93 23.33
CA GLN A 254 -7.44 -0.59 24.14
C GLN A 254 -7.85 -1.80 25.01
N ALA A 255 -8.20 -1.52 26.28
CA ALA A 255 -8.55 -2.57 27.23
C ALA A 255 -9.70 -3.46 26.76
N ASP A 256 -10.68 -2.89 26.05
CA ASP A 256 -11.85 -3.60 25.51
C ASP A 256 -11.50 -4.54 24.35
N PHE A 257 -10.33 -4.35 23.70
CA PHE A 257 -9.89 -5.11 22.53
C PHE A 257 -8.62 -5.93 22.79
N GLY A 258 -8.30 -6.21 24.04
CA GLY A 258 -7.21 -7.10 24.43
C GLY A 258 -6.16 -6.47 25.33
N GLY A 259 -6.02 -5.12 25.38
CA GLY A 259 -5.04 -4.42 26.23
C GLY A 259 -3.58 -4.83 25.94
N ILE A 260 -3.29 -5.15 24.65
CA ILE A 260 -1.97 -5.68 24.24
C ILE A 260 -0.92 -4.58 24.37
N SER A 261 0.22 -4.90 24.95
CA SER A 261 1.31 -3.95 25.11
C SER A 261 1.91 -3.54 23.74
N SER A 262 2.44 -2.32 23.65
CA SER A 262 3.02 -1.79 22.39
C SER A 262 4.12 -2.71 21.81
N SER A 263 4.87 -3.40 22.68
CA SER A 263 5.93 -4.33 22.28
C SER A 263 5.42 -5.64 21.68
N GLU A 264 4.16 -6.00 21.93
CA GLU A 264 3.53 -7.25 21.48
C GLU A 264 2.59 -7.08 20.29
N ILE A 265 2.38 -5.86 19.81
CA ILE A 265 1.46 -5.56 18.71
C ILE A 265 2.02 -5.98 17.34
N ALA A 266 3.34 -5.86 17.15
CA ALA A 266 3.97 -6.04 15.85
C ALA A 266 3.63 -7.36 15.16
N PRO A 267 3.52 -8.53 15.83
CA PRO A 267 3.13 -9.79 15.20
C PRO A 267 1.73 -9.76 14.59
N TYR A 268 0.77 -9.09 15.22
CA TYR A 268 -0.61 -8.97 14.71
C TYR A 268 -0.67 -8.12 13.43
N VAL A 269 0.05 -7.00 13.42
CA VAL A 269 0.16 -6.15 12.23
C VAL A 269 0.90 -6.89 11.11
N SER A 270 1.97 -7.61 11.45
CA SER A 270 2.71 -8.44 10.49
C SER A 270 1.84 -9.57 9.93
N MET A 271 1.01 -10.22 10.75
CA MET A 271 0.06 -11.24 10.29
C MET A 271 -1.02 -10.64 9.39
N TYR A 272 -1.51 -9.45 9.70
CA TYR A 272 -2.47 -8.73 8.84
C TYR A 272 -1.91 -8.53 7.43
N TRP A 273 -0.72 -7.94 7.29
CA TRP A 273 -0.08 -7.75 5.99
C TRP A 273 0.38 -9.07 5.36
N GLY A 274 0.83 -10.02 6.17
CA GLY A 274 1.21 -11.36 5.74
C GLY A 274 0.03 -12.16 5.18
N SER A 275 -1.17 -11.99 5.70
CA SER A 275 -2.37 -12.65 5.17
C SER A 275 -2.68 -12.22 3.73
N MET A 276 -2.42 -10.95 3.39
CA MET A 276 -2.55 -10.48 2.02
C MET A 276 -1.49 -11.09 1.09
N MET A 277 -0.25 -11.27 1.59
CA MET A 277 0.79 -11.99 0.86
C MET A 277 0.34 -13.44 0.56
N ILE A 278 -0.21 -14.14 1.55
CA ILE A 278 -0.71 -15.51 1.40
C ILE A 278 -1.74 -15.57 0.27
N GLY A 279 -2.74 -14.69 0.28
CA GLY A 279 -3.77 -14.62 -0.75
C GLY A 279 -3.24 -14.29 -2.14
N ARG A 280 -2.36 -13.31 -2.23
CA ARG A 280 -1.76 -12.88 -3.50
C ARG A 280 -0.83 -13.93 -4.10
N TRP A 281 -0.08 -14.66 -3.29
CA TRP A 281 0.77 -15.75 -3.77
C TRP A 281 -0.07 -16.93 -4.27
N ALA A 282 -1.16 -17.26 -3.60
CA ALA A 282 -2.10 -18.27 -4.09
C ALA A 282 -2.71 -17.86 -5.44
N GLY A 283 -3.12 -16.59 -5.60
CA GLY A 283 -3.65 -16.06 -6.85
C GLY A 283 -2.61 -15.93 -7.98
N ALA A 284 -1.32 -15.91 -7.65
CA ALA A 284 -0.23 -15.79 -8.61
C ALA A 284 0.14 -17.11 -9.30
N ILE A 285 -0.32 -18.26 -8.79
CA ILE A 285 0.08 -19.60 -9.28
C ILE A 285 -0.18 -19.74 -10.78
N SER A 286 -1.29 -19.21 -11.28
CA SER A 286 -1.64 -19.28 -12.71
C SER A 286 -0.84 -18.30 -13.60
N ALA A 287 0.02 -17.45 -13.04
CA ALA A 287 0.98 -16.66 -13.82
C ALA A 287 2.10 -17.51 -14.42
N PHE A 288 2.29 -18.72 -13.89
CA PHE A 288 3.31 -19.65 -14.33
C PHE A 288 2.67 -20.71 -15.21
N ASP A 289 3.36 -21.08 -16.29
CA ASP A 289 2.92 -22.10 -17.24
C ASP A 289 3.17 -23.53 -16.68
N PHE A 290 2.47 -23.85 -15.59
CA PHE A 290 2.49 -25.18 -15.00
C PHE A 290 1.37 -26.05 -15.53
N LYS A 291 1.60 -27.35 -15.59
CA LYS A 291 0.53 -28.34 -15.87
C LYS A 291 -0.59 -28.20 -14.83
N LYS A 292 -1.85 -28.34 -15.26
CA LYS A 292 -3.05 -28.19 -14.42
C LYS A 292 -2.94 -28.94 -13.08
N LYS A 293 -2.41 -30.17 -13.10
CA LYS A 293 -2.19 -30.96 -11.88
C LYS A 293 -1.20 -30.30 -10.90
N THR A 294 -0.11 -29.71 -11.43
CA THR A 294 0.88 -28.98 -10.62
C THR A 294 0.28 -27.72 -10.03
N GLN A 295 -0.52 -26.96 -10.79
CA GLN A 295 -1.20 -25.78 -10.29
C GLN A 295 -2.14 -26.14 -9.14
N GLN A 296 -2.88 -27.24 -9.24
CA GLN A 296 -3.74 -27.73 -8.15
C GLN A 296 -2.94 -28.05 -6.87
N TYR A 297 -1.81 -28.75 -6.98
CA TYR A 297 -0.95 -28.99 -5.81
C TYR A 297 -0.40 -27.70 -5.22
N LEU A 298 0.04 -26.77 -6.04
CA LEU A 298 0.56 -25.48 -5.58
C LEU A 298 -0.51 -24.65 -4.86
N THR A 299 -1.79 -24.75 -5.26
CA THR A 299 -2.90 -24.09 -4.57
C THR A 299 -3.01 -24.49 -3.10
N PHE A 300 -2.61 -25.72 -2.75
CA PHE A 300 -2.56 -26.18 -1.36
C PHE A 300 -1.25 -25.80 -0.66
N ILE A 301 -0.13 -25.93 -1.35
CA ILE A 301 1.21 -25.83 -0.74
C ILE A 301 1.62 -24.36 -0.53
N VAL A 302 1.39 -23.50 -1.52
CA VAL A 302 1.88 -22.10 -1.50
C VAL A 302 1.31 -21.30 -0.33
N PRO A 303 0.00 -21.35 -0.01
CA PRO A 303 -0.53 -20.62 1.16
C PRO A 303 0.07 -21.10 2.50
N ILE A 304 0.32 -22.41 2.63
CA ILE A 304 0.92 -22.98 3.85
C ILE A 304 2.37 -22.52 4.00
N ILE A 305 3.14 -22.55 2.90
CA ILE A 305 4.53 -22.05 2.91
C ILE A 305 4.55 -20.55 3.24
N ALA A 306 3.67 -19.76 2.62
CA ALA A 306 3.61 -18.33 2.85
C ALA A 306 3.24 -18.02 4.31
N PHE A 307 2.28 -18.74 4.90
CA PHE A 307 1.98 -18.65 6.33
C PHE A 307 3.18 -19.01 7.19
N GLY A 308 3.87 -20.12 6.89
CA GLY A 308 5.09 -20.52 7.58
C GLY A 308 6.20 -19.47 7.53
N ILE A 309 6.34 -18.76 6.40
CA ILE A 309 7.28 -17.64 6.26
C ILE A 309 6.92 -16.49 7.20
N VAL A 310 5.64 -16.10 7.28
CA VAL A 310 5.20 -15.03 8.20
C VAL A 310 5.50 -15.40 9.65
N ILE A 311 5.18 -16.63 10.04
CA ILE A 311 5.50 -17.13 11.39
C ILE A 311 7.01 -17.14 11.65
N ALA A 312 7.80 -17.67 10.71
CA ALA A 312 9.26 -17.78 10.86
C ALA A 312 9.93 -16.39 10.98
N LEU A 313 9.52 -15.42 10.16
CA LEU A 313 10.07 -14.06 10.20
C LEU A 313 9.83 -13.38 11.56
N ASN A 314 8.61 -13.51 12.09
CA ASN A 314 8.28 -12.93 13.39
C ASN A 314 8.95 -13.70 14.55
N SER A 315 9.12 -15.02 14.43
CA SER A 315 9.85 -15.82 15.40
C SER A 315 11.35 -15.47 15.43
N ILE A 316 11.95 -15.16 14.26
CA ILE A 316 13.34 -14.66 14.18
C ILE A 316 13.45 -13.29 14.90
N ALA A 317 12.43 -12.47 14.82
CA ALA A 317 12.30 -11.22 15.55
C ALA A 317 11.96 -11.40 17.04
N GLN A 318 11.94 -12.65 17.53
CA GLN A 318 11.66 -13.01 18.93
C GLN A 318 10.28 -12.63 19.47
N TYR A 319 9.30 -12.46 18.57
CA TYR A 319 7.91 -12.28 18.97
C TYR A 319 7.24 -13.60 19.33
N ASP A 320 6.34 -13.57 20.33
CA ASP A 320 5.48 -14.72 20.62
C ASP A 320 4.38 -14.85 19.55
N MET A 321 4.47 -15.93 18.77
CA MET A 321 3.53 -16.24 17.69
C MET A 321 2.43 -17.22 18.12
N SER A 322 2.44 -17.70 19.36
CA SER A 322 1.48 -18.72 19.83
C SER A 322 0.01 -18.32 19.65
N PRO A 323 -0.44 -17.07 19.88
CA PRO A 323 -1.82 -16.67 19.64
C PRO A 323 -2.21 -16.74 18.16
N LEU A 324 -1.23 -16.61 17.27
CA LEU A 324 -1.45 -16.49 15.82
C LEU A 324 -1.38 -17.84 15.07
N TYR A 325 -1.00 -18.92 15.73
CA TYR A 325 -1.02 -20.25 15.10
C TYR A 325 -2.43 -20.67 14.66
N TRP A 326 -3.47 -20.26 15.36
CA TRP A 326 -4.86 -20.53 15.00
C TRP A 326 -5.26 -19.90 13.65
N TYR A 327 -4.48 -18.94 13.15
CA TYR A 327 -4.70 -18.35 11.84
C TYR A 327 -4.58 -19.36 10.69
N ILE A 328 -3.96 -20.50 10.92
CA ILE A 328 -3.89 -21.61 9.97
C ILE A 328 -5.29 -22.08 9.53
N ILE A 329 -6.31 -21.95 10.38
CA ILE A 329 -7.70 -22.26 10.03
C ILE A 329 -8.18 -21.35 8.91
N CYS A 330 -7.88 -20.05 8.97
CA CYS A 330 -8.22 -19.10 7.91
C CYS A 330 -7.51 -19.45 6.59
N VAL A 331 -6.25 -19.92 6.67
CA VAL A 331 -5.50 -20.38 5.50
C VAL A 331 -6.15 -21.59 4.85
N PHE A 332 -6.62 -22.55 5.63
CA PHE A 332 -7.36 -23.70 5.10
C PHE A 332 -8.70 -23.30 4.47
N ILE A 333 -9.45 -22.39 5.09
CA ILE A 333 -10.70 -21.86 4.51
C ILE A 333 -10.40 -21.20 3.16
N GLN A 334 -9.34 -20.40 3.07
CA GLN A 334 -8.90 -19.77 1.83
C GLN A 334 -8.53 -20.81 0.76
N ILE A 335 -7.78 -21.85 1.11
CA ILE A 335 -7.43 -22.95 0.20
C ILE A 335 -8.69 -23.60 -0.37
N ILE A 336 -9.65 -23.92 0.49
CA ILE A 336 -10.93 -24.51 0.08
C ILE A 336 -11.66 -23.56 -0.89
N ALA A 337 -11.73 -22.28 -0.59
CA ALA A 337 -12.37 -21.30 -1.44
C ALA A 337 -11.69 -21.21 -2.83
N PHE A 338 -10.36 -21.17 -2.88
CA PHE A 338 -9.61 -21.22 -4.15
C PHE A 338 -9.85 -22.50 -4.94
N TYR A 339 -9.83 -23.64 -4.27
CA TYR A 339 -10.08 -24.93 -4.91
C TYR A 339 -11.47 -24.99 -5.53
N LEU A 340 -12.49 -24.56 -4.80
CA LEU A 340 -13.87 -24.53 -5.29
C LEU A 340 -14.06 -23.54 -6.45
N SER A 341 -13.35 -22.42 -6.45
CA SER A 341 -13.43 -21.41 -7.52
C SER A 341 -12.78 -21.86 -8.82
N GLN A 342 -11.76 -22.72 -8.78
CA GLN A 342 -11.08 -23.25 -9.96
C GLN A 342 -11.90 -24.31 -10.70
N ASN A 343 -12.92 -24.87 -10.09
CA ASN A 343 -13.74 -25.92 -10.66
C ASN A 343 -15.07 -25.39 -11.27
N LYS A 344 -15.21 -24.07 -11.38
CA LYS A 344 -16.30 -23.41 -12.11
C LYS A 344 -15.80 -22.81 -13.41
#